data_460bae09b15eb2d3ee2e54ceda731d4d
#
_entry.id   460bae09b15eb2d3ee2e54ceda731d4d
#
_cell.length_a   1.000
_cell.length_b   1.000
_cell.length_c   1.000
_cell.angle_alpha   90.00
_cell.angle_beta   90.00
_cell.angle_gamma   90.00
#
_symmetry.space_group_name_H-M   'P 1'
#
loop_
_entity.id
_entity.type
_entity.pdbx_description
1 polymer ?
#
loop_
_entity_poly.entity_id
_entity_poly.type
_entity_poly.pdbx_seq_one_letter_code
_entity_poly.pdbx_strand_id
1 'polypeptide(L)'
;MATKKSPLGRNLSSMLSKSALQHAVDHAEAESSDRDALRSLPLDLISAGPYQPRSIFDKDRLEELAESIRHQGVIQPVVVRAKGDDSYELIAGERRWRAAQLAGIDKIPAIIRKVPDEIAIAMALVENIQRENLNPIEEATALKRLVEEFQMTHQEAGEAVGRSRSAVSNLLR
;
A
#
# COMPACT_ATOMS: atom_id res chain seq x y z
N MET A 1 2.38 32.15 -17.43
CA MET A 1 2.61 32.04 -15.98
C MET A 1 3.09 30.63 -15.69
N ALA A 2 4.34 30.46 -15.33
CA ALA A 2 4.91 29.15 -15.05
C ALA A 2 4.48 28.72 -13.65
N THR A 3 3.64 27.69 -13.55
CA THR A 3 3.27 27.06 -12.29
C THR A 3 4.53 26.43 -11.66
N LYS A 4 4.97 26.99 -10.55
CA LYS A 4 6.04 26.44 -9.72
C LYS A 4 5.63 25.05 -9.26
N LYS A 5 6.20 23.98 -9.86
CA LYS A 5 6.05 22.60 -9.38
C LYS A 5 6.50 22.56 -7.93
N SER A 6 5.61 22.13 -7.06
CA SER A 6 5.92 21.97 -5.64
C SER A 6 7.05 20.95 -5.48
N PRO A 7 7.99 21.15 -4.53
CA PRO A 7 9.12 20.24 -4.32
C PRO A 7 8.69 18.81 -3.94
N LEU A 8 7.44 18.64 -3.48
CA LEU A 8 6.86 17.37 -3.07
C LEU A 8 6.71 16.39 -4.24
N GLY A 9 6.25 16.86 -5.41
CA GLY A 9 6.01 16.00 -6.58
C GLY A 9 7.29 15.36 -7.13
N ARG A 10 8.42 16.07 -7.10
CA ARG A 10 9.72 15.55 -7.58
C ARG A 10 10.31 14.50 -6.65
N ASN A 11 10.12 14.62 -5.35
CA ASN A 11 10.60 13.63 -4.39
C ASN A 11 9.74 12.37 -4.42
N LEU A 12 8.42 12.52 -4.59
CA LEU A 12 7.50 11.40 -4.65
C LEU A 12 7.71 10.57 -5.94
N SER A 13 7.85 11.22 -7.09
CA SER A 13 8.08 10.54 -8.36
C SER A 13 9.41 9.80 -8.40
N SER A 14 10.47 10.37 -7.80
CA SER A 14 11.75 9.68 -7.68
C SER A 14 11.68 8.47 -6.73
N MET A 15 10.83 8.50 -5.72
CA MET A 15 10.62 7.37 -4.80
C MET A 15 9.67 6.30 -5.34
N LEU A 16 8.77 6.66 -6.27
CA LEU A 16 7.81 5.74 -6.88
C LEU A 16 8.26 5.20 -8.24
N SER A 17 9.36 5.67 -8.80
CA SER A 17 9.93 5.06 -10.01
C SER A 17 10.32 3.60 -9.74
N LYS A 18 10.09 2.70 -10.72
CA LYS A 18 10.38 1.26 -10.56
C LYS A 18 11.84 1.00 -10.15
N SER A 19 12.76 1.83 -10.64
CA SER A 19 14.17 1.82 -10.24
C SER A 19 14.36 2.28 -8.80
N ALA A 20 13.67 3.32 -8.35
CA ALA A 20 13.79 3.82 -6.98
C ALA A 20 12.99 2.97 -5.99
N LEU A 21 11.86 2.34 -6.42
CA LEU A 21 11.17 1.31 -5.62
C LEU A 21 12.06 0.07 -5.47
N GLN A 22 12.74 -0.37 -6.54
CA GLN A 22 13.68 -1.46 -6.46
C GLN A 22 14.91 -1.07 -5.63
N HIS A 23 15.49 0.12 -5.84
CA HIS A 23 16.56 0.65 -4.99
C HIS A 23 16.11 0.97 -3.57
N ALA A 24 14.87 1.42 -3.36
CA ALA A 24 14.32 1.62 -2.02
C ALA A 24 14.03 0.28 -1.32
N VAL A 25 13.67 -0.76 -2.08
CA VAL A 25 13.58 -2.14 -1.56
C VAL A 25 14.98 -2.68 -1.30
N ASP A 26 15.92 -2.54 -2.23
CA ASP A 26 17.31 -3.03 -2.13
C ASP A 26 18.12 -2.23 -1.08
N HIS A 27 17.93 -0.89 -0.98
CA HIS A 27 18.50 -0.06 0.08
C HIS A 27 17.76 -0.21 1.42
N ALA A 28 16.44 -0.46 1.42
CA ALA A 28 15.72 -0.82 2.62
C ALA A 28 16.20 -2.17 3.18
N GLU A 29 16.60 -3.11 2.32
CA GLU A 29 17.27 -4.34 2.75
C GLU A 29 18.69 -4.09 3.28
N ALA A 30 19.41 -3.09 2.79
CA ALA A 30 20.79 -2.78 3.20
C ALA A 30 20.88 -1.81 4.41
N GLU A 31 19.92 -0.88 4.58
CA GLU A 31 19.86 0.07 5.70
C GLU A 31 18.80 -0.28 6.75
N SER A 32 18.05 -1.36 6.56
CA SER A 32 16.91 -1.76 7.40
C SER A 32 17.29 -2.48 8.70
N SER A 33 18.54 -2.51 9.09
CA SER A 33 18.89 -3.14 10.37
C SER A 33 18.26 -2.45 11.60
N ASP A 34 17.69 -1.24 11.44
CA ASP A 34 17.10 -0.50 12.58
C ASP A 34 15.76 0.23 12.30
N ARG A 35 15.22 0.20 11.05
CA ARG A 35 14.05 1.02 10.67
C ARG A 35 12.79 0.25 10.27
N ASP A 36 12.92 -0.97 9.77
CA ASP A 36 11.79 -1.87 9.45
C ASP A 36 11.74 -3.01 10.47
N ALA A 37 11.36 -2.73 11.70
CA ALA A 37 11.27 -3.75 12.74
C ALA A 37 10.04 -4.64 12.47
N LEU A 38 10.28 -5.91 12.15
CA LEU A 38 9.25 -6.94 12.24
C LEU A 38 8.84 -7.07 13.72
N ARG A 39 7.59 -6.74 14.01
CA ARG A 39 7.04 -6.83 15.37
C ARG A 39 5.72 -7.59 15.36
N SER A 40 5.43 -8.27 16.46
CA SER A 40 4.10 -8.82 16.70
C SER A 40 3.25 -7.75 17.38
N LEU A 41 2.27 -7.20 16.65
CA LEU A 41 1.42 -6.13 17.13
C LEU A 41 0.05 -6.67 17.53
N PRO A 42 -0.54 -6.16 18.64
CA PRO A 42 -1.93 -6.41 18.97
C PRO A 42 -2.86 -5.92 17.86
N LEU A 43 -3.88 -6.73 17.51
CA LEU A 43 -4.81 -6.40 16.41
C LEU A 43 -5.67 -5.17 16.70
N ASP A 44 -5.97 -4.91 17.97
CA ASP A 44 -6.73 -3.75 18.45
C ASP A 44 -6.00 -2.41 18.27
N LEU A 45 -4.67 -2.44 18.19
CA LEU A 45 -3.86 -1.25 17.93
C LEU A 45 -3.76 -0.91 16.43
N ILE A 46 -4.25 -1.78 15.54
CA ILE A 46 -4.18 -1.61 14.09
C ILE A 46 -5.55 -1.18 13.55
N SER A 47 -5.62 0.00 12.95
CA SER A 47 -6.79 0.51 12.25
C SER A 47 -6.68 0.30 10.73
N ALA A 48 -7.83 0.13 10.06
CA ALA A 48 -7.86 0.12 8.60
C ALA A 48 -7.44 1.49 8.05
N GLY A 49 -6.65 1.49 6.98
CA GLY A 49 -6.31 2.72 6.28
C GLY A 49 -7.53 3.31 5.55
N PRO A 50 -7.63 4.65 5.44
CA PRO A 50 -8.78 5.33 4.80
C PRO A 50 -8.93 5.02 3.31
N TYR A 51 -7.92 4.44 2.69
CA TYR A 51 -7.82 4.20 1.25
C TYR A 51 -7.90 2.73 0.86
N GLN A 52 -8.61 1.91 1.66
CA GLN A 52 -8.82 0.50 1.36
C GLN A 52 -10.03 0.36 0.40
N PRO A 53 -9.83 0.20 -0.92
CA PRO A 53 -10.91 0.25 -1.92
C PRO A 53 -11.78 -1.02 -1.96
N ARG A 54 -11.40 -2.07 -1.27
CA ARG A 54 -12.18 -3.31 -1.23
C ARG A 54 -13.30 -3.25 -0.21
N SER A 55 -14.48 -2.75 -0.63
CA SER A 55 -15.71 -2.82 0.15
C SER A 55 -16.37 -4.21 0.10
N ILE A 56 -16.08 -5.01 -0.92
CA ILE A 56 -16.68 -6.34 -1.12
C ILE A 56 -15.59 -7.40 -0.95
N PHE A 57 -15.58 -8.04 0.21
CA PHE A 57 -14.79 -9.25 0.45
C PHE A 57 -15.69 -10.45 0.20
N ASP A 58 -15.19 -11.40 -0.59
CA ASP A 58 -15.77 -12.74 -0.66
C ASP A 58 -15.64 -13.39 0.73
N LYS A 59 -16.77 -13.56 1.40
CA LYS A 59 -16.83 -14.08 2.78
C LYS A 59 -16.21 -15.47 2.88
N ASP A 60 -16.53 -16.34 1.93
CA ASP A 60 -16.07 -17.73 1.94
C ASP A 60 -14.54 -17.78 1.87
N ARG A 61 -13.95 -17.01 0.98
CA ARG A 61 -12.47 -16.92 0.86
C ARG A 61 -11.81 -16.23 2.05
N LEU A 62 -12.52 -15.39 2.78
CA LEU A 62 -12.00 -14.78 3.99
C LEU A 62 -12.03 -15.76 5.16
N GLU A 63 -13.09 -16.59 5.25
CA GLU A 63 -13.24 -17.66 6.24
C GLU A 63 -12.18 -18.75 6.02
N GLU A 64 -11.94 -19.19 4.77
CA GLU A 64 -10.86 -20.12 4.44
C GLU A 64 -9.50 -19.60 4.92
N LEU A 65 -9.22 -18.32 4.69
CA LEU A 65 -7.98 -17.71 5.16
C LEU A 65 -7.91 -17.63 6.68
N ALA A 66 -9.02 -17.33 7.36
CA ALA A 66 -9.10 -17.32 8.81
C ALA A 66 -8.83 -18.71 9.40
N GLU A 67 -9.37 -19.77 8.78
CA GLU A 67 -9.10 -21.17 9.18
C GLU A 67 -7.62 -21.53 9.04
N SER A 68 -7.02 -21.15 7.90
CA SER A 68 -5.56 -21.33 7.69
C SER A 68 -4.75 -20.60 8.77
N ILE A 69 -5.14 -19.37 9.12
CA ILE A 69 -4.46 -18.57 10.15
C ILE A 69 -4.61 -19.19 11.55
N ARG A 70 -5.75 -19.83 11.89
CA ARG A 70 -5.91 -20.54 13.16
C ARG A 70 -4.92 -21.70 13.30
N HIS A 71 -4.65 -22.42 12.20
CA HIS A 71 -3.78 -23.60 12.21
C HIS A 71 -2.29 -23.26 12.08
N GLN A 72 -1.93 -22.28 11.27
CA GLN A 72 -0.54 -22.02 10.88
C GLN A 72 -0.03 -20.63 11.34
N GLY A 73 -0.90 -19.80 11.88
CA GLY A 73 -0.59 -18.40 12.13
C GLY A 73 -0.51 -17.57 10.85
N VAL A 74 -0.14 -16.30 10.99
CA VAL A 74 0.08 -15.40 9.86
C VAL A 74 1.53 -15.51 9.41
N ILE A 75 1.77 -16.19 8.29
CA ILE A 75 3.12 -16.43 7.76
C ILE A 75 3.71 -15.14 7.15
N GLN A 76 2.91 -14.42 6.38
CA GLN A 76 3.35 -13.18 5.72
C GLN A 76 2.90 -11.96 6.53
N PRO A 77 3.81 -11.10 7.02
CA PRO A 77 3.45 -9.96 7.84
C PRO A 77 2.59 -8.94 7.08
N VAL A 78 1.80 -8.18 7.82
CA VAL A 78 1.13 -6.99 7.32
C VAL A 78 2.08 -5.80 7.37
N VAL A 79 1.83 -4.77 6.57
CA VAL A 79 2.60 -3.53 6.59
C VAL A 79 1.76 -2.45 7.24
N VAL A 80 2.31 -1.81 8.27
CA VAL A 80 1.66 -0.75 9.02
C VAL A 80 2.56 0.48 9.15
N ARG A 81 1.98 1.63 9.43
CA ARG A 81 2.70 2.83 9.87
C ARG A 81 2.26 3.22 11.27
N ALA A 82 3.16 3.83 12.04
CA ALA A 82 2.81 4.42 13.32
C ALA A 82 1.99 5.70 13.06
N LYS A 83 0.87 5.87 13.80
CA LYS A 83 -0.04 7.03 13.69
C LYS A 83 -0.01 7.88 14.96
N GLY A 84 0.82 7.56 15.92
CA GLY A 84 0.94 8.20 17.22
C GLY A 84 1.39 7.19 18.26
N ASP A 85 1.25 7.53 19.53
CA ASP A 85 1.62 6.66 20.63
C ASP A 85 0.76 5.38 20.62
N ASP A 86 1.42 4.25 20.37
CA ASP A 86 0.84 2.90 20.35
C ASP A 86 -0.35 2.67 19.39
N SER A 87 -0.51 3.48 18.35
CA SER A 87 -1.52 3.25 17.31
C SER A 87 -0.89 3.09 15.94
N TYR A 88 -1.44 2.18 15.16
CA TYR A 88 -0.92 1.84 13.84
C TYR A 88 -2.02 1.90 12.79
N GLU A 89 -1.66 2.26 11.57
CA GLU A 89 -2.54 2.26 10.43
C GLU A 89 -2.05 1.27 9.37
N LEU A 90 -2.95 0.45 8.88
CA LEU A 90 -2.66 -0.59 7.90
C LEU A 90 -2.40 0.04 6.51
N ILE A 91 -1.22 -0.20 5.95
CA ILE A 91 -0.85 0.17 4.59
C ILE A 91 -1.18 -0.97 3.62
N ALA A 92 -0.77 -2.20 3.97
CA ALA A 92 -0.99 -3.38 3.13
C ALA A 92 -1.29 -4.63 3.96
N GLY A 93 -2.07 -5.57 3.39
CA GLY A 93 -2.41 -6.83 4.03
C GLY A 93 -3.79 -6.87 4.67
N GLU A 94 -4.77 -6.07 4.21
CA GLU A 94 -6.12 -5.99 4.79
C GLU A 94 -6.82 -7.35 4.90
N ARG A 95 -6.73 -8.21 3.88
CA ARG A 95 -7.32 -9.55 3.95
C ARG A 95 -6.75 -10.38 5.12
N ARG A 96 -5.43 -10.32 5.31
CA ARG A 96 -4.75 -11.02 6.42
C ARG A 96 -5.15 -10.46 7.77
N TRP A 97 -5.21 -9.13 7.89
CA TRP A 97 -5.65 -8.47 9.11
C TRP A 97 -7.11 -8.81 9.48
N ARG A 98 -8.04 -8.76 8.50
CA ARG A 98 -9.45 -9.17 8.73
C ARG A 98 -9.60 -10.66 9.03
N ALA A 99 -8.88 -11.51 8.31
CA ALA A 99 -8.88 -12.95 8.57
C ALA A 99 -8.28 -13.28 9.95
N ALA A 100 -7.28 -12.55 10.39
CA ALA A 100 -6.72 -12.66 11.74
C ALA A 100 -7.73 -12.29 12.83
N GLN A 101 -8.54 -11.25 12.62
CA GLN A 101 -9.65 -10.89 13.51
C GLN A 101 -10.71 -12.00 13.56
N LEU A 102 -11.11 -12.56 12.40
CA LEU A 102 -12.03 -13.69 12.32
C LEU A 102 -11.46 -14.99 12.93
N ALA A 103 -10.15 -15.17 12.84
CA ALA A 103 -9.46 -16.29 13.47
C ALA A 103 -9.40 -16.19 15.00
N GLY A 104 -9.63 -14.99 15.56
CA GLY A 104 -9.59 -14.74 16.99
C GLY A 104 -8.18 -14.75 17.58
N ILE A 105 -7.16 -14.42 16.77
CA ILE A 105 -5.79 -14.27 17.27
C ILE A 105 -5.59 -12.85 17.85
N ASP A 106 -4.80 -12.74 18.90
CA ASP A 106 -4.60 -11.46 19.61
C ASP A 106 -3.57 -10.57 18.92
N LYS A 107 -2.59 -11.17 18.23
CA LYS A 107 -1.43 -10.46 17.65
C LYS A 107 -1.15 -10.93 16.23
N ILE A 108 -0.67 -10.00 15.41
CA ILE A 108 -0.28 -10.27 14.02
C ILE A 108 1.15 -9.80 13.75
N PRO A 109 1.97 -10.55 13.00
CA PRO A 109 3.27 -10.07 12.57
C PRO A 109 3.09 -8.87 11.63
N ALA A 110 3.76 -7.78 11.93
CA ALA A 110 3.67 -6.53 11.21
C ALA A 110 5.05 -5.91 10.98
N ILE A 111 5.25 -5.33 9.81
CA ILE A 111 6.40 -4.48 9.48
C ILE A 111 5.97 -3.04 9.70
N ILE A 112 6.64 -2.35 10.64
CA ILE A 112 6.36 -0.95 10.93
C ILE A 112 7.22 -0.09 10.00
N ARG A 113 6.59 0.71 9.14
CA ARG A 113 7.27 1.67 8.27
C ARG A 113 7.06 3.09 8.76
N LYS A 114 8.14 3.85 8.82
CA LYS A 114 8.11 5.31 9.06
C LYS A 114 8.03 6.02 7.71
N VAL A 115 6.83 6.12 7.15
CA VAL A 115 6.60 6.85 5.89
C VAL A 115 5.64 8.03 6.13
N PRO A 116 5.88 9.18 5.48
CA PRO A 116 4.92 10.27 5.45
C PRO A 116 3.55 9.82 4.92
N ASP A 117 2.49 10.46 5.38
CA ASP A 117 1.10 10.12 5.03
C ASP A 117 0.87 10.04 3.52
N GLU A 118 1.38 11.03 2.79
CA GLU A 118 1.21 11.12 1.35
C GLU A 118 1.89 9.93 0.63
N ILE A 119 3.07 9.52 1.09
CA ILE A 119 3.80 8.39 0.50
C ILE A 119 3.08 7.08 0.82
N ALA A 120 2.58 6.90 2.03
CA ALA A 120 1.83 5.70 2.41
C ALA A 120 0.56 5.53 1.57
N ILE A 121 -0.16 6.62 1.31
CA ILE A 121 -1.36 6.63 0.48
C ILE A 121 -1.01 6.29 -0.97
N ALA A 122 0.03 6.91 -1.53
CA ALA A 122 0.48 6.63 -2.90
C ALA A 122 0.91 5.16 -3.06
N MET A 123 1.64 4.61 -2.09
CA MET A 123 2.04 3.19 -2.10
C MET A 123 0.83 2.25 -2.07
N ALA A 124 -0.17 2.55 -1.23
CA ALA A 124 -1.40 1.76 -1.15
C ALA A 124 -2.20 1.80 -2.47
N LEU A 125 -2.25 2.96 -3.15
CA LEU A 125 -2.87 3.09 -4.47
C LEU A 125 -2.13 2.28 -5.53
N VAL A 126 -0.80 2.37 -5.58
CA VAL A 126 0.04 1.62 -6.52
C VAL A 126 -0.13 0.11 -6.30
N GLU A 127 -0.04 -0.38 -5.06
CA GLU A 127 -0.26 -1.81 -4.73
C GLU A 127 -1.63 -2.28 -5.22
N ASN A 128 -2.65 -1.47 -5.01
CA ASN A 128 -4.00 -1.82 -5.43
C ASN A 128 -4.14 -1.90 -6.96
N ILE A 129 -3.54 -0.96 -7.71
CA ILE A 129 -3.59 -0.97 -9.18
C ILE A 129 -2.84 -2.18 -9.77
N GLN A 130 -1.79 -2.65 -9.12
CA GLN A 130 -1.01 -3.81 -9.57
C GLN A 130 -1.73 -5.16 -9.37
N ARG A 131 -2.94 -5.18 -8.82
CA ARG A 131 -3.73 -6.41 -8.66
C ARG A 131 -4.35 -6.87 -9.98
N GLU A 132 -4.37 -8.18 -10.22
CA GLU A 132 -4.82 -8.79 -11.48
C GLU A 132 -6.32 -8.66 -11.81
N ASN A 133 -7.17 -8.17 -10.87
CA ASN A 133 -8.64 -8.19 -11.02
C ASN A 133 -9.32 -6.82 -10.86
N LEU A 134 -8.64 -5.72 -11.19
CA LEU A 134 -9.28 -4.40 -11.26
C LEU A 134 -10.07 -4.27 -12.56
N ASN A 135 -11.29 -3.72 -12.46
CA ASN A 135 -11.97 -3.30 -13.66
C ASN A 135 -11.35 -1.99 -14.21
N PRO A 136 -11.52 -1.69 -15.51
CA PRO A 136 -10.91 -0.49 -16.12
C PRO A 136 -11.30 0.83 -15.46
N ILE A 137 -12.51 0.93 -14.88
CA ILE A 137 -12.99 2.13 -14.19
C ILE A 137 -12.28 2.32 -12.86
N GLU A 138 -12.07 1.23 -12.11
CA GLU A 138 -11.33 1.27 -10.86
C GLU A 138 -9.86 1.62 -11.09
N GLU A 139 -9.24 1.04 -12.13
CA GLU A 139 -7.87 1.36 -12.55
C GLU A 139 -7.75 2.84 -12.94
N ALA A 140 -8.67 3.34 -13.78
CA ALA A 140 -8.70 4.75 -14.18
C ALA A 140 -8.88 5.68 -12.99
N THR A 141 -9.78 5.36 -12.05
CA THR A 141 -10.02 6.16 -10.86
C THR A 141 -8.78 6.25 -9.98
N ALA A 142 -8.09 5.13 -9.77
CA ALA A 142 -6.88 5.10 -8.96
C ALA A 142 -5.70 5.83 -9.64
N LEU A 143 -5.54 5.68 -10.98
CA LEU A 143 -4.55 6.42 -11.75
C LEU A 143 -4.83 7.93 -11.74
N LYS A 144 -6.10 8.33 -11.84
CA LYS A 144 -6.51 9.74 -11.75
C LYS A 144 -6.07 10.35 -10.41
N ARG A 145 -6.25 9.62 -9.32
CA ARG A 145 -5.81 10.07 -8.00
C ARG A 145 -4.28 10.22 -7.91
N LEU A 146 -3.50 9.29 -8.47
CA LEU A 146 -2.04 9.42 -8.52
C LEU A 146 -1.61 10.70 -9.27
N VAL A 147 -2.29 11.01 -10.37
CA VAL A 147 -1.98 12.21 -11.18
C VAL A 147 -2.44 13.49 -10.48
N GLU A 148 -3.68 13.55 -9.97
CA GLU A 148 -4.27 14.79 -9.43
C GLU A 148 -3.86 15.08 -7.98
N GLU A 149 -3.92 14.07 -7.09
CA GLU A 149 -3.62 14.27 -5.67
C GLU A 149 -2.11 14.31 -5.40
N PHE A 150 -1.33 13.46 -6.10
CA PHE A 150 0.12 13.36 -5.91
C PHE A 150 0.93 14.10 -6.96
N GLN A 151 0.27 14.84 -7.88
CA GLN A 151 0.91 15.67 -8.91
C GLN A 151 1.88 14.88 -9.81
N MET A 152 1.63 13.59 -10.01
CA MET A 152 2.44 12.74 -10.88
C MET A 152 2.11 13.03 -12.35
N THR A 153 3.12 12.96 -13.20
CA THR A 153 2.91 12.94 -14.65
C THR A 153 2.35 11.58 -15.07
N HIS A 154 1.69 11.49 -16.25
CA HIS A 154 1.23 10.21 -16.80
C HIS A 154 2.36 9.19 -16.98
N GLN A 155 3.59 9.66 -17.21
CA GLN A 155 4.75 8.80 -17.32
C GLN A 155 5.14 8.22 -15.96
N GLU A 156 5.26 9.06 -14.93
CA GLU A 156 5.60 8.65 -13.57
C GLU A 156 4.55 7.69 -12.98
N ALA A 157 3.26 8.00 -13.19
CA ALA A 157 2.18 7.10 -12.79
C ALA A 157 2.25 5.75 -13.52
N GLY A 158 2.56 5.77 -14.82
CA GLY A 158 2.74 4.55 -15.60
C GLY A 158 3.91 3.70 -15.09
N GLU A 159 5.07 4.32 -14.85
CA GLU A 159 6.25 3.65 -14.30
C GLU A 159 5.96 3.01 -12.94
N ALA A 160 5.25 3.73 -12.06
CA ALA A 160 4.88 3.23 -10.73
C ALA A 160 3.99 1.97 -10.79
N VAL A 161 3.05 1.91 -11.74
CA VAL A 161 2.10 0.80 -11.85
C VAL A 161 2.47 -0.25 -12.90
N GLY A 162 3.61 -0.10 -13.58
CA GLY A 162 4.05 -1.01 -14.64
C GLY A 162 3.27 -0.87 -15.96
N ARG A 163 2.74 0.32 -16.26
CA ARG A 163 2.02 0.65 -17.50
C ARG A 163 2.80 1.65 -18.35
N SER A 164 2.53 1.67 -19.65
CA SER A 164 3.08 2.71 -20.52
C SER A 164 2.37 4.05 -20.31
N ARG A 165 3.07 5.18 -20.56
CA ARG A 165 2.48 6.52 -20.56
C ARG A 165 1.21 6.59 -21.43
N SER A 166 1.23 5.96 -22.61
CA SER A 166 0.10 5.94 -23.53
C SER A 166 -1.09 5.18 -22.97
N ALA A 167 -0.88 4.06 -22.26
CA ALA A 167 -1.93 3.31 -21.60
C ALA A 167 -2.59 4.16 -20.50
N VAL A 168 -1.80 4.83 -19.65
CA VAL A 168 -2.33 5.76 -18.63
C VAL A 168 -3.15 6.89 -19.27
N SER A 169 -2.60 7.52 -20.33
CA SER A 169 -3.31 8.60 -21.03
C SER A 169 -4.63 8.14 -21.67
N ASN A 170 -4.71 6.90 -22.14
CA ASN A 170 -5.95 6.35 -22.69
C ASN A 170 -6.98 6.02 -21.62
N LEU A 171 -6.56 5.49 -20.47
CA LEU A 171 -7.45 5.18 -19.35
C LEU A 171 -8.04 6.43 -18.68
N LEU A 172 -7.33 7.56 -18.76
CA LEU A 172 -7.76 8.84 -18.16
C LEU A 172 -8.56 9.74 -19.11
N ARG A 173 -8.88 9.28 -20.33
CA ARG A 173 -9.76 9.99 -21.29
C ARG A 173 -11.22 9.71 -21.02
#